data_8cfbea29e8f3b3b3d322a108af13afcd
#
_entry.id   8cfbea29e8f3b3b3d322a108af13afcd
#
_cell.length_a   1.000
_cell.length_b   1.000
_cell.length_c   1.000
_cell.angle_alpha   90.00
_cell.angle_beta   90.00
_cell.angle_gamma   90.00
#
_symmetry.space_group_name_H-M   'P 1'
#
loop_
_entity.id
_entity.type
_entity.pdbx_description
1 polymer ?
#
loop_
_entity_poly.entity_id
_entity_poly.type
_entity_poly.pdbx_seq_one_letter_code
_entity_poly.pdbx_strand_id
1 'polypeptide(L)'
;MFFFDDAFFDVASRAILELGIKVPEELAIVTHANVGRTFHFPVSLTRVGFSADDVIKAAWNMYQQVIDGREIDSSVILIPPVVKHGDS
;
A
#
# COMPACT_ATOMS: atom_id res chain seq x y z
N MET A 1 11.17 1.85 10.92
CA MET A 1 9.76 1.77 11.38
C MET A 1 8.88 1.39 10.20
N PHE A 2 7.96 0.48 10.42
CA PHE A 2 7.01 0.04 9.40
C PHE A 2 5.61 0.50 9.78
N PHE A 3 4.94 1.21 8.87
CA PHE A 3 3.54 1.62 9.04
C PHE A 3 2.64 0.67 8.25
N PHE A 4 1.75 -0.02 8.95
CA PHE A 4 0.82 -0.97 8.33
C PHE A 4 -0.35 -0.31 7.60
N ASP A 5 -0.52 1.00 7.79
CA ASP A 5 -1.64 1.76 7.24
C ASP A 5 -1.15 3.12 6.78
N ASP A 6 -1.50 3.49 5.55
CA ASP A 6 -1.11 4.77 4.96
C ASP A 6 -1.73 5.97 5.70
N ALA A 7 -2.93 5.81 6.24
CA ALA A 7 -3.58 6.86 7.02
C ALA A 7 -2.82 7.10 8.34
N PHE A 8 -2.33 6.06 9.00
CA PHE A 8 -1.47 6.22 10.17
C PHE A 8 -0.18 6.92 9.84
N PHE A 9 0.41 6.59 8.70
CA PHE A 9 1.61 7.29 8.26
C PHE A 9 1.33 8.77 8.02
N ASP A 10 0.23 9.13 7.40
CA ASP A 10 -0.13 10.53 7.17
C ASP A 10 -0.17 11.32 8.48
N VAL A 11 -0.75 10.74 9.51
CA VAL A 11 -0.82 11.39 10.84
C VAL A 11 0.56 11.43 11.49
N ALA A 12 1.28 10.32 11.50
CA ALA A 12 2.60 10.23 12.12
C ALA A 12 3.63 11.12 11.41
N SER A 13 3.50 11.31 10.11
CA SER A 13 4.43 12.15 9.33
C SER A 13 4.47 13.58 9.84
N ARG A 14 3.35 14.11 10.31
CA ARG A 14 3.28 15.44 10.90
C ARG A 14 4.13 15.54 12.16
N ALA A 15 4.03 14.56 13.05
CA ALA A 15 4.84 14.51 14.26
C ALA A 15 6.34 14.36 13.93
N ILE A 16 6.68 13.53 12.96
CA ILE A 16 8.06 13.34 12.51
C ILE A 16 8.65 14.65 12.03
N LEU A 17 7.89 15.40 11.23
CA LEU A 17 8.34 16.71 10.72
C LEU A 17 8.42 17.77 11.82
N GLU A 18 7.44 17.81 12.73
CA GLU A 18 7.44 18.75 13.85
C GLU A 18 8.60 18.54 14.82
N LEU A 19 8.94 17.27 15.07
CA LEU A 19 10.06 16.90 15.94
C LEU A 19 11.42 17.04 15.25
N GLY A 20 11.44 17.31 13.96
CA GLY A 20 12.68 17.45 13.21
C GLY A 20 13.47 16.14 13.07
N ILE A 21 12.80 15.01 13.11
CA ILE A 21 13.45 13.71 12.96
C ILE A 21 13.93 13.54 11.53
N LYS A 22 15.21 13.22 11.38
CA LYS A 22 15.83 13.04 10.06
C LYS A 22 15.54 11.65 9.52
N VAL A 23 15.01 11.58 8.30
CA VAL A 23 14.70 10.34 7.59
C VAL A 23 15.60 10.26 6.36
N PRO A 24 16.36 9.21 6.13
CA PRO A 24 16.42 7.95 6.90
C PRO A 24 17.45 7.92 8.05
N GLU A 25 18.22 8.99 8.25
CA GLU A 25 19.43 8.98 9.10
C GLU A 25 19.11 8.60 10.55
N GLU A 26 18.04 9.18 11.12
CA GLU A 26 17.60 8.89 12.50
C GLU A 26 16.48 7.86 12.54
N LEU A 27 15.65 7.80 11.50
CA LEU A 27 14.51 6.89 11.43
C LEU A 27 14.29 6.45 9.99
N ALA A 28 14.51 5.15 9.72
CA ALA A 28 14.16 4.54 8.45
C ALA A 28 12.66 4.21 8.43
N ILE A 29 11.99 4.50 7.32
CA ILE A 29 10.53 4.32 7.19
C ILE A 29 10.19 3.45 6.00
N VAL A 30 9.29 2.49 6.25
CA VAL A 30 8.57 1.74 5.22
C VAL A 30 7.09 1.86 5.55
N THR A 31 6.27 2.20 4.58
CA THR A 31 4.83 2.32 4.81
C THR A 31 4.03 1.46 3.83
N HIS A 32 2.90 0.96 4.31
CA HIS A 32 1.89 0.41 3.42
C HIS A 32 1.29 1.57 2.60
N ALA A 33 1.22 1.39 1.30
CA ALA A 33 0.54 2.33 0.43
C ALA A 33 0.22 1.67 -0.91
N ASN A 34 -1.01 1.81 -1.36
CA ASN A 34 -1.42 1.29 -2.66
C ASN A 34 -0.79 2.08 -3.79
N VAL A 35 -0.68 1.45 -4.95
CA VAL A 35 -0.18 2.11 -6.16
C VAL A 35 -1.02 3.34 -6.46
N GLY A 36 -0.35 4.47 -6.69
CA GLY A 36 -1.00 5.75 -6.96
C GLY A 36 -1.29 6.62 -5.75
N ARG A 37 -1.13 6.09 -4.54
CA ARG A 37 -1.24 6.90 -3.32
C ARG A 37 -0.09 7.90 -3.24
N THR A 38 -0.39 9.17 -3.05
CA THR A 38 0.62 10.22 -2.89
C THR A 38 0.70 10.70 -1.45
N PHE A 39 1.90 11.08 -1.03
CA PHE A 39 2.15 11.62 0.30
C PHE A 39 2.89 12.95 0.21
N HIS A 40 2.54 13.87 1.10
CA HIS A 40 3.28 15.13 1.27
C HIS A 40 4.39 14.92 2.28
N PHE A 41 5.49 14.32 1.83
CA PHE A 41 6.64 14.06 2.67
C PHE A 41 7.92 14.42 1.89
N PRO A 42 8.92 15.06 2.55
CA PRO A 42 10.10 15.59 1.85
C PRO A 42 11.05 14.52 1.30
N VAL A 43 10.95 13.29 1.79
CA VAL A 43 11.77 12.17 1.33
C VAL A 43 10.88 11.16 0.64
N SER A 44 11.36 10.57 -0.47
CA SER A 44 10.62 9.52 -1.16
C SER A 44 10.49 8.30 -0.26
N LEU A 45 9.29 7.73 -0.18
CA LEU A 45 8.98 6.65 0.75
C LEU A 45 9.19 5.30 0.11
N THR A 46 9.81 4.39 0.85
CA THR A 46 9.76 2.96 0.54
C THR A 46 8.38 2.44 0.93
N ARG A 47 7.69 1.82 -0.01
CA ARG A 47 6.28 1.49 0.15
C ARG A 47 5.97 0.09 -0.36
N VAL A 48 5.01 -0.55 0.31
CA VAL A 48 4.49 -1.86 -0.04
C VAL A 48 2.97 -1.77 -0.10
N GLY A 49 2.38 -2.20 -1.20
CA GLY A 49 0.94 -2.14 -1.34
C GLY A 49 0.43 -2.94 -2.52
N PHE A 50 -0.77 -2.64 -2.95
CA PHE A 50 -1.43 -3.33 -4.04
C PHE A 50 -1.77 -2.35 -5.16
N SER A 51 -1.88 -2.89 -6.38
CA SER A 51 -2.55 -2.19 -7.46
C SER A 51 -4.06 -2.36 -7.29
N ALA A 52 -4.79 -1.24 -7.21
CA ALA A 52 -6.25 -1.26 -7.16
C ALA A 52 -6.84 -1.93 -8.41
N ASP A 53 -6.21 -1.73 -9.56
CA ASP A 53 -6.64 -2.36 -10.81
C ASP A 53 -6.59 -3.89 -10.72
N ASP A 54 -5.55 -4.45 -10.12
CA ASP A 54 -5.43 -5.90 -9.93
C ASP A 54 -6.54 -6.45 -9.02
N VAL A 55 -6.85 -5.72 -7.95
CA VAL A 55 -7.95 -6.09 -7.04
C VAL A 55 -9.29 -6.05 -7.76
N ILE A 56 -9.55 -4.99 -8.50
CA ILE A 56 -10.80 -4.82 -9.25
C ILE A 56 -10.97 -5.92 -10.30
N LYS A 57 -9.92 -6.23 -11.05
CA LYS A 57 -9.95 -7.30 -12.06
C LYS A 57 -10.23 -8.66 -11.43
N ALA A 58 -9.59 -8.97 -10.31
CA ALA A 58 -9.82 -10.23 -9.59
C ALA A 58 -11.25 -10.32 -9.08
N ALA A 59 -11.77 -9.26 -8.48
CA ALA A 59 -13.14 -9.19 -7.98
C ALA A 59 -14.15 -9.33 -9.13
N TRP A 60 -13.91 -8.67 -10.25
CA TRP A 60 -14.77 -8.75 -11.43
C TRP A 60 -14.83 -10.16 -11.99
N ASN A 61 -13.68 -10.84 -12.10
CA ASN A 61 -13.62 -12.22 -12.58
C ASN A 61 -14.42 -13.18 -11.68
N MET A 62 -14.31 -13.02 -10.36
CA MET A 62 -15.09 -13.82 -9.41
C MET A 62 -16.59 -13.56 -9.56
N TYR A 63 -16.97 -12.31 -9.71
CA TYR A 63 -18.36 -11.89 -9.90
C TYR A 63 -18.96 -12.51 -11.17
N GLN A 64 -18.22 -12.47 -12.28
CA GLN A 64 -18.64 -13.08 -13.55
C GLN A 64 -18.86 -14.59 -13.41
N GLN A 65 -17.98 -15.27 -12.70
CA GLN A 65 -18.13 -16.72 -12.45
C GLN A 65 -19.40 -17.02 -11.67
N VAL A 66 -19.72 -16.22 -10.67
CA VAL A 66 -20.94 -16.38 -9.88
C VAL A 66 -22.19 -16.14 -10.74
N ILE A 67 -22.21 -15.08 -11.55
CA ILE A 67 -23.35 -14.78 -12.44
C ILE A 67 -23.57 -15.88 -13.46
N ASP A 68 -22.50 -16.40 -14.06
CA ASP A 68 -22.57 -17.45 -15.07
C ASP A 68 -22.95 -18.82 -14.49
N GLY A 69 -23.14 -18.91 -13.17
CA GLY A 69 -23.47 -20.16 -12.49
C GLY A 69 -22.33 -21.16 -12.45
N ARG A 70 -21.09 -20.72 -12.68
CA ARG A 70 -19.91 -21.56 -12.60
C ARG A 70 -19.48 -21.75 -11.15
N GLU A 71 -18.84 -22.88 -10.88
CA GLU A 71 -18.16 -23.04 -9.60
C GLU A 71 -16.95 -22.10 -9.56
N ILE A 72 -16.76 -21.46 -8.40
CA ILE A 72 -15.59 -20.65 -8.14
C ILE A 72 -14.43 -21.60 -7.87
N ASP A 73 -13.37 -21.55 -8.71
CA ASP A 73 -12.18 -22.39 -8.56
C ASP A 73 -11.47 -22.18 -7.22
N SER A 74 -11.55 -20.97 -6.69
CA SER A 74 -11.00 -20.63 -5.38
C SER A 74 -11.81 -19.51 -4.74
N SER A 75 -12.13 -19.65 -3.47
CA SER A 75 -12.76 -18.59 -2.68
C SER A 75 -11.77 -17.50 -2.25
N VAL A 76 -10.48 -17.72 -2.47
CA VAL A 76 -9.41 -16.81 -2.11
C VAL A 76 -8.49 -16.61 -3.31
N ILE A 77 -8.27 -15.35 -3.68
CA ILE A 77 -7.31 -14.97 -4.71
C ILE A 77 -6.21 -14.15 -4.04
N LEU A 78 -4.97 -14.59 -4.20
CA LEU A 78 -3.80 -13.86 -3.69
C LEU A 78 -3.32 -12.86 -4.75
N ILE A 79 -3.28 -11.59 -4.36
CA ILE A 79 -2.77 -10.52 -5.22
C ILE A 79 -1.35 -10.19 -4.80
N PRO A 80 -0.36 -10.29 -5.71
CA PRO A 80 1.02 -10.01 -5.35
C PRO A 80 1.19 -8.54 -4.93
N PRO A 81 1.99 -8.28 -3.89
CA PRO A 81 2.28 -6.90 -3.48
C PRO A 81 3.19 -6.21 -4.48
N VAL A 82 3.07 -4.89 -4.54
CA VAL A 82 3.97 -4.02 -5.29
C VAL A 82 4.89 -3.31 -4.29
N VAL A 83 6.20 -3.48 -4.47
CA VAL A 83 7.22 -2.83 -3.64
C VAL A 83 7.88 -1.73 -4.46
N LYS A 84 7.88 -0.53 -3.92
CA LYS A 84 8.58 0.61 -4.52
C LYS A 84 9.60 1.14 -3.53
N HIS A 85 10.88 1.04 -3.88
CA HIS A 85 11.95 1.58 -3.06
C HIS A 85 12.01 3.10 -3.15
N GLY A 86 12.17 3.75 -2.02
CA GLY A 86 12.43 5.17 -1.89
C GLY A 86 13.68 5.41 -1.08
N ASP A 87 13.92 6.68 -0.72
CA ASP A 87 15.10 7.09 0.05
C ASP A 87 14.87 6.98 1.57
N SER A 88 13.65 6.71 1.96
CA SER A 88 13.30 6.58 3.37
C SER A 88 13.86 5.28 3.98
#